data_b0bbcc03bef292d0e0ad849b0aa968dd
#
_entry.id   b0bbcc03bef292d0e0ad849b0aa968dd
#
_cell.length_a   1.000
_cell.length_b   1.000
_cell.length_c   1.000
_cell.angle_alpha   90.00
_cell.angle_beta   90.00
_cell.angle_gamma   90.00
#
_symmetry.space_group_name_H-M   'P 1'
#
loop_
_entity.id
_entity.type
_entity.pdbx_description
1 polymer ?
#
loop_
_entity_poly.entity_id
_entity_poly.type
_entity_poly.pdbx_seq_one_letter_code
_entity_poly.pdbx_strand_id
1 'polypeptide(L)'
;MYDVIFKNGNVVDVKNEQILQADIAVKDGKIAGIGHFSGENVIDCTGKYITPGFIDAHVHIESSMATPMEFSKAVMPHGTTTVIADPHELVNVKGNEAMEYILDAAGDAPLGIYVMMPSSIPATPFETNGADFTAEDMKQWKDHPLVLGLGEVMCYPAVLSKEEQIMKKLELCKGMVIDGHAPGLSGEDLKAYVEAGVMTDHECTSFEEAKEKCLAGMKILVREGSAARNVENIVPGLVKEPEFIAHFMFCTDDKHLDTIENEGNISYNIKKSIQLGTVSYTHLRAHETLSD
;
A
#
# COMPACT_ATOMS: atom_id res chain seq x y z
N MET A 1 -15.07 -15.92 28.03
CA MET A 1 -16.17 -15.36 27.19
C MET A 1 -15.48 -14.67 26.01
N TYR A 2 -15.99 -14.78 24.81
CA TYR A 2 -15.45 -14.09 23.64
C TYR A 2 -16.03 -12.67 23.56
N ASP A 3 -15.28 -11.73 23.03
CA ASP A 3 -15.73 -10.33 22.85
C ASP A 3 -16.81 -10.25 21.78
N VAL A 4 -16.60 -11.00 20.67
CA VAL A 4 -17.54 -11.14 19.56
C VAL A 4 -17.30 -12.45 18.82
N ILE A 5 -18.35 -13.02 18.25
CA ILE A 5 -18.29 -14.18 17.36
C ILE A 5 -18.94 -13.78 16.03
N PHE A 6 -18.17 -13.81 14.94
CA PHE A 6 -18.70 -13.72 13.58
C PHE A 6 -19.12 -15.12 13.14
N LYS A 7 -20.41 -15.34 12.94
CA LYS A 7 -20.99 -16.67 12.80
C LYS A 7 -21.47 -16.98 11.39
N ASN A 8 -21.30 -18.24 10.95
CA ASN A 8 -21.80 -18.74 9.66
C ASN A 8 -21.21 -18.05 8.43
N GLY A 9 -20.04 -17.44 8.52
CA GLY A 9 -19.41 -16.73 7.41
C GLY A 9 -18.61 -17.63 6.46
N ASN A 10 -18.38 -17.15 5.25
CA ASN A 10 -17.40 -17.72 4.34
C ASN A 10 -16.04 -17.08 4.65
N VAL A 11 -15.23 -17.72 5.48
CA VAL A 11 -13.93 -17.22 5.93
C VAL A 11 -12.93 -17.42 4.81
N VAL A 12 -12.32 -16.33 4.33
CA VAL A 12 -11.25 -16.35 3.33
C VAL A 12 -9.93 -16.57 4.07
N ASP A 13 -9.44 -17.80 4.06
CA ASP A 13 -8.14 -18.18 4.63
C ASP A 13 -7.06 -17.97 3.57
N VAL A 14 -6.48 -16.80 3.55
CA VAL A 14 -5.47 -16.39 2.56
C VAL A 14 -4.16 -17.16 2.72
N LYS A 15 -3.84 -17.62 3.95
CA LYS A 15 -2.63 -18.39 4.22
C LYS A 15 -2.68 -19.78 3.59
N ASN A 16 -3.85 -20.44 3.65
CA ASN A 16 -4.05 -21.78 3.13
C ASN A 16 -4.76 -21.80 1.77
N GLU A 17 -5.01 -20.63 1.17
CA GLU A 17 -5.62 -20.46 -0.16
C GLU A 17 -6.98 -21.16 -0.30
N GLN A 18 -7.86 -21.01 0.71
CA GLN A 18 -9.15 -21.66 0.75
C GLN A 18 -10.24 -20.76 1.32
N ILE A 19 -11.49 -21.14 1.07
CA ILE A 19 -12.65 -20.51 1.69
C ILE A 19 -13.34 -21.56 2.56
N LEU A 20 -13.49 -21.24 3.84
CA LEU A 20 -14.08 -22.12 4.85
C LEU A 20 -15.42 -21.56 5.31
N GLN A 21 -16.45 -22.39 5.40
CA GLN A 21 -17.66 -22.00 6.12
C GLN A 21 -17.46 -22.26 7.61
N ALA A 22 -17.20 -21.19 8.37
CA ALA A 22 -16.82 -21.26 9.77
C ALA A 22 -17.21 -20.00 10.54
N ASP A 23 -17.11 -20.06 11.87
CA ASP A 23 -17.19 -18.91 12.75
C ASP A 23 -15.77 -18.39 13.04
N ILE A 24 -15.65 -17.09 13.32
CA ILE A 24 -14.44 -16.48 13.89
C ILE A 24 -14.79 -15.97 15.28
N ALA A 25 -14.08 -16.47 16.31
CA ALA A 25 -14.16 -15.94 17.66
C ALA A 25 -13.03 -14.93 17.92
N VAL A 26 -13.39 -13.78 18.49
CA VAL A 26 -12.45 -12.73 18.89
C VAL A 26 -12.45 -12.62 20.42
N LYS A 27 -11.26 -12.46 21.00
CA LYS A 27 -11.05 -12.22 22.41
C LYS A 27 -9.85 -11.31 22.60
N ASP A 28 -10.00 -10.30 23.45
CA ASP A 28 -8.96 -9.31 23.76
C ASP A 28 -8.37 -8.66 22.49
N GLY A 29 -9.26 -8.35 21.51
CA GLY A 29 -8.89 -7.74 20.22
C GLY A 29 -8.15 -8.66 19.26
N LYS A 30 -8.06 -9.97 19.54
CA LYS A 30 -7.35 -10.95 18.71
C LYS A 30 -8.27 -12.09 18.27
N ILE A 31 -7.97 -12.69 17.11
CA ILE A 31 -8.64 -13.92 16.67
C ILE A 31 -8.26 -15.04 17.64
N ALA A 32 -9.24 -15.50 18.42
CA ALA A 32 -9.07 -16.61 19.36
C ALA A 32 -9.16 -17.98 18.67
N GLY A 33 -9.84 -18.04 17.52
CA GLY A 33 -9.94 -19.26 16.72
C GLY A 33 -10.91 -19.13 15.53
N ILE A 34 -10.75 -20.05 14.60
CA ILE A 34 -11.64 -20.28 13.46
C ILE A 34 -12.23 -21.68 13.63
N GLY A 35 -13.56 -21.83 13.56
CA GLY A 35 -14.24 -23.11 13.79
C GLY A 35 -15.71 -22.92 14.13
N HIS A 36 -16.21 -23.63 15.17
CA HIS A 36 -17.58 -23.48 15.67
C HIS A 36 -17.55 -22.98 17.10
N PHE A 37 -18.16 -21.84 17.35
CA PHE A 37 -18.14 -21.18 18.65
C PHE A 37 -19.57 -20.84 19.13
N SER A 38 -19.70 -20.65 20.44
CA SER A 38 -20.94 -20.21 21.10
C SER A 38 -20.62 -19.07 22.08
N GLY A 39 -21.48 -18.08 22.13
CA GLY A 39 -21.35 -16.91 23.01
C GLY A 39 -22.57 -16.01 22.93
N GLU A 40 -22.54 -14.93 23.70
CA GLU A 40 -23.67 -13.98 23.79
C GLU A 40 -23.62 -12.91 22.70
N ASN A 41 -22.42 -12.41 22.39
CA ASN A 41 -22.22 -11.36 21.38
C ASN A 41 -21.92 -12.00 20.03
N VAL A 42 -22.94 -12.11 19.18
CA VAL A 42 -22.87 -12.81 17.89
C VAL A 42 -23.27 -11.87 16.76
N ILE A 43 -22.46 -11.86 15.71
CA ILE A 43 -22.76 -11.20 14.43
C ILE A 43 -23.00 -12.28 13.40
N ASP A 44 -24.21 -12.36 12.86
CA ASP A 44 -24.53 -13.32 11.80
C ASP A 44 -23.93 -12.87 10.46
N CYS A 45 -23.07 -13.72 9.92
CA CYS A 45 -22.38 -13.53 8.64
C CYS A 45 -22.88 -14.51 7.57
N THR A 46 -24.07 -15.09 7.73
CA THR A 46 -24.65 -16.00 6.73
C THR A 46 -24.65 -15.35 5.34
N GLY A 47 -24.06 -16.02 4.36
CA GLY A 47 -23.93 -15.54 2.97
C GLY A 47 -22.91 -14.42 2.76
N LYS A 48 -22.18 -13.99 3.80
CA LYS A 48 -21.12 -12.99 3.72
C LYS A 48 -19.75 -13.65 3.70
N TYR A 49 -18.78 -12.94 3.15
CA TYR A 49 -17.36 -13.28 3.25
C TYR A 49 -16.74 -12.54 4.43
N ILE A 50 -15.89 -13.22 5.18
CA ILE A 50 -15.06 -12.66 6.25
C ILE A 50 -13.63 -12.72 5.74
N THR A 51 -12.98 -11.57 5.62
CA THR A 51 -11.62 -11.42 5.10
C THR A 51 -10.74 -10.72 6.13
N PRO A 52 -9.41 -10.83 6.05
CA PRO A 52 -8.52 -9.88 6.69
C PRO A 52 -8.88 -8.45 6.26
N GLY A 53 -8.54 -7.46 7.09
CA GLY A 53 -8.65 -6.06 6.70
C GLY A 53 -7.75 -5.76 5.50
N PHE A 54 -8.20 -4.90 4.60
CA PHE A 54 -7.44 -4.57 3.39
C PHE A 54 -6.33 -3.57 3.71
N ILE A 55 -5.23 -3.69 2.99
CA ILE A 55 -4.07 -2.81 3.05
C ILE A 55 -3.98 -2.02 1.75
N ASP A 56 -3.88 -0.70 1.83
CA ASP A 56 -3.52 0.15 0.71
C ASP A 56 -2.00 0.32 0.72
N ALA A 57 -1.34 -0.27 -0.27
CA ALA A 57 0.10 -0.40 -0.25
C ALA A 57 0.86 0.88 -0.64
N HIS A 58 0.17 1.89 -1.16
CA HIS A 58 0.73 3.20 -1.49
C HIS A 58 -0.40 4.21 -1.67
N VAL A 59 -0.38 5.30 -0.91
CA VAL A 59 -1.38 6.36 -0.99
C VAL A 59 -0.81 7.71 -0.58
N HIS A 60 -1.31 8.78 -1.24
CA HIS A 60 -1.12 10.16 -0.83
C HIS A 60 -2.39 10.64 -0.13
N ILE A 61 -2.38 10.68 1.21
CA ILE A 61 -3.58 11.10 1.99
C ILE A 61 -3.95 12.54 1.64
N GLU A 62 -2.97 13.39 1.42
CA GLU A 62 -3.15 14.79 1.04
C GLU A 62 -3.89 14.99 -0.28
N SER A 63 -3.74 14.08 -1.25
CA SER A 63 -4.50 14.09 -2.52
C SER A 63 -6.00 13.92 -2.31
N SER A 64 -6.41 13.31 -1.21
CA SER A 64 -7.82 13.22 -0.82
C SER A 64 -8.40 14.53 -0.29
N MET A 65 -7.56 15.54 -0.03
CA MET A 65 -7.91 16.82 0.60
C MET A 65 -8.45 16.66 2.02
N ALA A 66 -8.11 15.55 2.71
CA ALA A 66 -8.55 15.23 4.05
C ALA A 66 -7.37 15.09 5.02
N THR A 67 -7.64 15.29 6.31
CA THR A 67 -6.70 14.90 7.37
C THR A 67 -6.67 13.37 7.52
N PRO A 68 -5.60 12.77 8.11
CA PRO A 68 -5.55 11.33 8.37
C PRO A 68 -6.77 10.79 9.12
N MET A 69 -7.32 11.55 10.07
CA MET A 69 -8.54 11.18 10.80
C MET A 69 -9.77 11.12 9.89
N GLU A 70 -9.98 12.12 9.03
CA GLU A 70 -11.14 12.15 8.12
C GLU A 70 -10.97 11.13 6.98
N PHE A 71 -9.76 10.96 6.48
CA PHE A 71 -9.44 9.89 5.54
C PHE A 71 -9.76 8.50 6.11
N SER A 72 -9.40 8.26 7.38
CA SER A 72 -9.73 7.01 8.09
C SER A 72 -11.23 6.72 8.09
N LYS A 73 -12.06 7.74 8.36
CA LYS A 73 -13.53 7.61 8.34
C LYS A 73 -14.08 7.29 6.95
N ALA A 74 -13.39 7.75 5.91
CA ALA A 74 -13.80 7.48 4.53
C ALA A 74 -13.44 6.05 4.08
N VAL A 75 -12.25 5.54 4.41
CA VAL A 75 -11.77 4.26 3.86
C VAL A 75 -12.14 3.03 4.69
N MET A 76 -12.23 3.16 6.03
CA MET A 76 -12.54 2.03 6.91
C MET A 76 -13.90 1.39 6.66
N PRO A 77 -14.99 2.12 6.32
CA PRO A 77 -16.26 1.50 5.94
C PRO A 77 -16.18 0.62 4.70
N HIS A 78 -15.15 0.81 3.86
CA HIS A 78 -14.86 -0.01 2.69
C HIS A 78 -13.92 -1.19 2.97
N GLY A 79 -13.55 -1.40 4.25
CA GLY A 79 -12.75 -2.55 4.69
C GLY A 79 -11.24 -2.32 4.66
N THR A 80 -10.75 -1.13 4.29
CA THR A 80 -9.32 -0.80 4.40
C THR A 80 -9.01 -0.48 5.86
N THR A 81 -8.09 -1.24 6.44
CA THR A 81 -7.70 -1.13 7.86
C THR A 81 -6.28 -0.61 8.05
N THR A 82 -5.50 -0.63 6.98
CA THR A 82 -4.10 -0.18 7.00
C THR A 82 -3.77 0.52 5.68
N VAL A 83 -2.96 1.57 5.75
CA VAL A 83 -2.42 2.25 4.59
C VAL A 83 -0.93 2.55 4.77
N ILE A 84 -0.20 2.59 3.66
CA ILE A 84 1.18 3.04 3.60
C ILE A 84 1.17 4.39 2.87
N ALA A 85 1.38 5.46 3.63
CA ALA A 85 1.28 6.83 3.15
C ALA A 85 2.65 7.40 2.78
N ASP A 86 2.76 8.02 1.61
CA ASP A 86 3.89 8.86 1.24
C ASP A 86 3.46 10.33 1.24
N PRO A 87 3.81 11.12 2.28
CA PRO A 87 3.34 12.50 2.45
C PRO A 87 4.22 13.51 1.71
N HIS A 88 4.64 13.21 0.48
CA HIS A 88 5.65 14.05 -0.19
C HIS A 88 5.14 15.46 -0.52
N GLU A 89 3.84 15.65 -0.78
CA GLU A 89 3.29 16.99 -1.04
C GLU A 89 3.32 17.87 0.22
N LEU A 90 2.94 17.32 1.37
CA LEU A 90 3.03 18.05 2.64
C LEU A 90 4.47 18.37 3.00
N VAL A 91 5.37 17.39 2.85
CA VAL A 91 6.80 17.54 3.16
C VAL A 91 7.47 18.52 2.19
N ASN A 92 7.04 18.56 0.92
CA ASN A 92 7.52 19.54 -0.06
C ASN A 92 7.17 21.00 0.35
N VAL A 93 6.11 21.18 1.14
CA VAL A 93 5.69 22.51 1.64
C VAL A 93 6.39 22.86 2.96
N LYS A 94 6.51 21.92 3.90
CA LYS A 94 6.88 22.19 5.30
C LYS A 94 8.02 21.33 5.87
N GLY A 95 8.60 20.43 5.08
CA GLY A 95 9.75 19.62 5.51
C GLY A 95 9.48 18.84 6.80
N ASN A 96 10.35 18.98 7.78
CA ASN A 96 10.24 18.26 9.06
C ASN A 96 8.96 18.56 9.84
N GLU A 97 8.40 19.78 9.74
CA GLU A 97 7.12 20.10 10.41
C GLU A 97 5.97 19.25 9.83
N ALA A 98 6.00 18.97 8.54
CA ALA A 98 5.00 18.10 7.91
C ALA A 98 5.19 16.62 8.30
N MET A 99 6.43 16.15 8.41
CA MET A 99 6.71 14.79 8.91
C MET A 99 6.22 14.59 10.35
N GLU A 100 6.48 15.55 11.24
CA GLU A 100 5.97 15.53 12.61
C GLU A 100 4.44 15.47 12.62
N TYR A 101 3.79 16.38 11.88
CA TYR A 101 2.34 16.42 11.77
C TYR A 101 1.72 15.08 11.30
N ILE A 102 2.25 14.51 10.23
CA ILE A 102 1.67 13.28 9.67
C ILE A 102 1.85 12.09 10.60
N LEU A 103 2.99 11.99 11.28
CA LEU A 103 3.28 10.92 12.24
C LEU A 103 2.40 11.03 13.49
N ASP A 104 2.21 12.24 14.03
CA ASP A 104 1.31 12.48 15.16
C ASP A 104 -0.14 12.14 14.77
N ALA A 105 -0.60 12.65 13.64
CA ALA A 105 -1.96 12.40 13.15
C ALA A 105 -2.19 10.91 12.79
N ALA A 106 -1.18 10.19 12.33
CA ALA A 106 -1.22 8.76 12.09
C ALA A 106 -1.36 7.97 13.41
N GLY A 107 -0.66 8.41 14.47
CA GLY A 107 -0.75 7.81 15.80
C GLY A 107 -2.12 7.94 16.45
N ASP A 108 -2.84 9.01 16.14
CA ASP A 108 -4.18 9.32 16.68
C ASP A 108 -5.33 8.71 15.84
N ALA A 109 -5.05 8.28 14.62
CA ALA A 109 -6.06 7.77 13.71
C ALA A 109 -6.51 6.33 14.06
N PRO A 110 -7.80 5.98 13.85
CA PRO A 110 -8.26 4.61 14.05
C PRO A 110 -7.80 3.63 12.96
N LEU A 111 -7.37 4.15 11.82
CA LEU A 111 -6.74 3.43 10.71
C LEU A 111 -5.27 3.17 11.03
N GLY A 112 -4.74 2.00 10.74
CA GLY A 112 -3.30 1.78 10.76
C GLY A 112 -2.63 2.58 9.65
N ILE A 113 -1.91 3.65 9.99
CA ILE A 113 -1.21 4.48 9.02
C ILE A 113 0.28 4.33 9.26
N TYR A 114 0.96 3.72 8.31
CA TYR A 114 2.42 3.71 8.24
C TYR A 114 2.88 4.77 7.24
N VAL A 115 4.04 5.34 7.48
CA VAL A 115 4.53 6.50 6.73
C VAL A 115 5.86 6.15 6.06
N MET A 116 6.00 6.55 4.80
CA MET A 116 7.26 6.53 4.07
C MET A 116 7.92 7.90 4.17
N MET A 117 9.23 7.96 4.33
CA MET A 117 9.97 9.22 4.27
C MET A 117 10.12 9.66 2.81
N PRO A 118 9.62 10.82 2.39
CA PRO A 118 9.69 11.24 0.99
C PRO A 118 11.11 11.31 0.43
N SER A 119 11.34 10.65 -0.69
CA SER A 119 12.67 10.56 -1.30
C SER A 119 13.06 11.82 -2.08
N SER A 120 12.09 12.40 -2.78
CA SER A 120 12.30 13.37 -3.84
C SER A 120 11.69 14.73 -3.47
N ILE A 121 12.33 15.44 -2.56
CA ILE A 121 11.96 16.78 -2.10
C ILE A 121 13.19 17.71 -2.24
N PRO A 122 13.13 18.68 -3.15
CA PRO A 122 12.17 18.81 -4.26
C PRO A 122 12.28 17.63 -5.25
N ALA A 123 11.22 17.36 -6.01
CA ALA A 123 11.24 16.28 -7.00
C ALA A 123 12.17 16.58 -8.18
N THR A 124 12.28 17.85 -8.55
CA THR A 124 13.19 18.35 -9.58
C THR A 124 13.82 19.67 -9.17
N PRO A 125 15.00 20.03 -9.75
CA PRO A 125 15.63 21.33 -9.46
C PRO A 125 14.89 22.52 -10.10
N PHE A 126 13.82 22.28 -10.84
CA PHE A 126 13.07 23.31 -11.58
C PHE A 126 11.79 23.74 -10.87
N GLU A 127 11.37 23.01 -9.85
CA GLU A 127 10.16 23.34 -9.10
C GLU A 127 10.45 24.36 -7.99
N THR A 128 9.40 25.05 -7.55
CA THR A 128 9.42 25.92 -6.38
C THR A 128 8.86 25.14 -5.19
N ASN A 129 9.74 24.73 -4.30
CA ASN A 129 9.38 24.03 -3.06
C ASN A 129 9.35 24.99 -1.86
N GLY A 130 8.62 24.60 -0.82
CA GLY A 130 8.58 25.33 0.46
C GLY A 130 9.67 24.90 1.44
N ALA A 131 10.20 23.67 1.26
CA ALA A 131 11.25 23.10 2.10
C ALA A 131 12.10 22.11 1.30
N ASP A 132 13.34 21.91 1.73
CA ASP A 132 14.15 20.77 1.35
C ASP A 132 14.00 19.66 2.39
N PHE A 133 14.13 18.39 1.95
CA PHE A 133 14.11 17.23 2.86
C PHE A 133 15.28 16.32 2.52
N THR A 134 16.38 16.51 3.24
CA THR A 134 17.67 15.87 2.96
C THR A 134 17.82 14.53 3.73
N ALA A 135 18.86 13.74 3.39
CA ALA A 135 19.21 12.56 4.17
C ALA A 135 19.54 12.87 5.65
N GLU A 136 20.02 14.10 5.94
CA GLU A 136 20.26 14.54 7.32
C GLU A 136 18.96 14.74 8.09
N ASP A 137 17.95 15.35 7.43
CA ASP A 137 16.60 15.52 8.00
C ASP A 137 15.92 14.18 8.31
N MET A 138 16.13 13.19 7.46
CA MET A 138 15.53 11.84 7.62
C MET A 138 16.06 11.06 8.82
N LYS A 139 17.28 11.34 9.29
CA LYS A 139 17.90 10.59 10.39
C LYS A 139 17.09 10.55 11.66
N GLN A 140 16.36 11.62 11.98
CA GLN A 140 15.52 11.69 13.17
C GLN A 140 14.26 10.84 13.06
N TRP A 141 13.82 10.51 11.85
CA TRP A 141 12.55 9.82 11.60
C TRP A 141 12.71 8.33 11.33
N LYS A 142 13.86 7.89 10.79
CA LYS A 142 14.05 6.53 10.27
C LYS A 142 13.77 5.40 11.28
N ASP A 143 13.95 5.67 12.57
CA ASP A 143 13.74 4.70 13.64
C ASP A 143 12.37 4.89 14.33
N HIS A 144 11.50 5.76 13.80
CA HIS A 144 10.16 5.96 14.33
C HIS A 144 9.28 4.74 14.02
N PRO A 145 8.47 4.21 14.98
CA PRO A 145 7.75 2.95 14.83
C PRO A 145 6.71 2.94 13.70
N LEU A 146 6.23 4.10 13.26
CA LEU A 146 5.31 4.22 12.13
C LEU A 146 6.02 4.44 10.78
N VAL A 147 7.34 4.61 10.75
CA VAL A 147 8.10 4.79 9.51
C VAL A 147 8.56 3.44 8.98
N LEU A 148 8.16 3.10 7.75
CA LEU A 148 8.52 1.83 7.10
C LEU A 148 9.76 1.94 6.21
N GLY A 149 10.01 3.11 5.62
CA GLY A 149 11.11 3.22 4.69
C GLY A 149 11.17 4.54 3.92
N LEU A 150 11.75 4.46 2.74
CA LEU A 150 11.88 5.56 1.80
C LEU A 150 10.70 5.57 0.83
N GLY A 151 10.01 6.70 0.73
CA GLY A 151 8.93 6.94 -0.20
C GLY A 151 9.39 6.90 -1.65
N GLU A 152 8.44 6.95 -2.55
CA GLU A 152 8.64 6.75 -3.98
C GLU A 152 9.83 7.53 -4.55
N VAL A 153 10.77 6.81 -5.16
CA VAL A 153 11.96 7.38 -5.79
C VAL A 153 11.60 7.88 -7.19
N MET A 154 10.93 9.04 -7.24
CA MET A 154 10.43 9.65 -8.50
C MET A 154 11.54 10.05 -9.47
N CYS A 155 12.66 10.53 -8.95
CA CYS A 155 13.76 11.00 -9.80
C CYS A 155 14.72 9.86 -10.16
N TYR A 156 14.24 8.84 -10.91
CA TYR A 156 15.14 7.75 -11.37
C TYR A 156 16.34 8.24 -12.18
N PRO A 157 16.29 9.35 -12.96
CA PRO A 157 17.49 9.86 -13.62
C PRO A 157 18.61 10.25 -12.63
N ALA A 158 18.26 10.77 -11.45
CA ALA A 158 19.23 11.07 -10.40
C ALA A 158 19.87 9.78 -9.82
N VAL A 159 19.10 8.67 -9.73
CA VAL A 159 19.64 7.37 -9.34
C VAL A 159 20.62 6.85 -10.38
N LEU A 160 20.24 6.91 -11.67
CA LEU A 160 21.08 6.43 -12.77
C LEU A 160 22.38 7.24 -12.92
N SER A 161 22.31 8.56 -12.69
CA SER A 161 23.49 9.45 -12.69
C SER A 161 24.27 9.42 -11.37
N LYS A 162 23.78 8.70 -10.36
CA LYS A 162 24.36 8.58 -9.01
C LYS A 162 24.50 9.95 -8.33
N GLU A 163 23.48 10.77 -8.40
CA GLU A 163 23.45 12.07 -7.75
C GLU A 163 23.61 11.92 -6.23
N GLU A 164 24.44 12.74 -5.62
CA GLU A 164 24.88 12.61 -4.24
C GLU A 164 23.73 12.58 -3.24
N GLN A 165 22.71 13.43 -3.42
CA GLN A 165 21.61 13.54 -2.45
C GLN A 165 20.73 12.30 -2.44
N ILE A 166 20.31 11.81 -3.63
CA ILE A 166 19.47 10.61 -3.68
C ILE A 166 20.25 9.37 -3.21
N MET A 167 21.54 9.26 -3.56
CA MET A 167 22.35 8.13 -3.10
C MET A 167 22.55 8.11 -1.58
N LYS A 168 22.65 9.27 -0.92
CA LYS A 168 22.68 9.35 0.56
C LYS A 168 21.37 8.89 1.19
N LYS A 169 20.22 9.24 0.60
CA LYS A 169 18.90 8.80 1.08
C LYS A 169 18.73 7.26 0.94
N LEU A 170 19.11 6.71 -0.22
CA LEU A 170 19.10 5.26 -0.46
C LEU A 170 20.00 4.51 0.52
N GLU A 171 21.23 4.98 0.77
CA GLU A 171 22.15 4.35 1.73
C GLU A 171 21.62 4.46 3.17
N LEU A 172 21.02 5.61 3.55
CA LEU A 172 20.41 5.79 4.88
C LEU A 172 19.28 4.79 5.14
N CYS A 173 18.47 4.50 4.11
CA CYS A 173 17.30 3.61 4.19
C CYS A 173 17.63 2.15 3.80
N LYS A 174 18.91 1.81 3.67
CA LYS A 174 19.31 0.44 3.33
C LYS A 174 18.82 -0.57 4.37
N GLY A 175 18.14 -1.61 3.89
CA GLY A 175 17.49 -2.61 4.74
C GLY A 175 16.07 -2.27 5.19
N MET A 176 15.58 -1.08 4.86
CA MET A 176 14.17 -0.70 4.95
C MET A 176 13.48 -0.92 3.59
N VAL A 177 12.18 -0.74 3.52
CA VAL A 177 11.45 -0.70 2.24
C VAL A 177 11.83 0.58 1.49
N ILE A 178 12.12 0.45 0.21
CA ILE A 178 12.36 1.58 -0.69
C ILE A 178 11.35 1.49 -1.83
N ASP A 179 10.39 2.39 -1.82
CA ASP A 179 9.35 2.46 -2.85
C ASP A 179 9.86 3.13 -4.12
N GLY A 180 9.31 2.75 -5.26
CA GLY A 180 9.73 3.24 -6.57
C GLY A 180 8.61 3.91 -7.36
N HIS A 181 9.06 4.74 -8.29
CA HIS A 181 8.24 5.44 -9.26
C HIS A 181 9.01 5.52 -10.59
N ALA A 182 8.80 4.55 -11.45
CA ALA A 182 9.65 4.37 -12.63
C ALA A 182 8.84 4.06 -13.90
N PRO A 183 7.96 4.99 -14.34
CA PRO A 183 7.12 4.79 -15.51
C PRO A 183 7.98 4.54 -16.77
N GLY A 184 7.73 3.40 -17.45
CA GLY A 184 8.41 3.02 -18.69
C GLY A 184 9.89 2.65 -18.55
N LEU A 185 10.44 2.61 -17.33
CA LEU A 185 11.84 2.22 -17.12
C LEU A 185 12.03 0.74 -17.41
N SER A 186 13.04 0.38 -18.22
CA SER A 186 13.29 -0.97 -18.70
C SER A 186 14.77 -1.25 -18.92
N GLY A 187 15.14 -2.51 -19.19
CA GLY A 187 16.49 -2.93 -19.59
C GLY A 187 17.57 -2.62 -18.53
N GLU A 188 18.71 -2.13 -18.98
CA GLU A 188 19.85 -1.84 -18.10
C GLU A 188 19.58 -0.71 -17.11
N ASP A 189 18.76 0.28 -17.47
CA ASP A 189 18.37 1.37 -16.58
C ASP A 189 17.48 0.85 -15.44
N LEU A 190 16.52 -0.03 -15.74
CA LEU A 190 15.71 -0.72 -14.72
C LEU A 190 16.60 -1.53 -13.77
N LYS A 191 17.56 -2.27 -14.32
CA LYS A 191 18.49 -3.04 -13.51
C LYS A 191 19.31 -2.16 -12.56
N ALA A 192 19.84 -1.05 -13.06
CA ALA A 192 20.59 -0.10 -12.23
C ALA A 192 19.72 0.52 -11.12
N TYR A 193 18.44 0.78 -11.39
CA TYR A 193 17.48 1.29 -10.42
C TYR A 193 17.18 0.26 -9.31
N VAL A 194 16.99 -1.00 -9.68
CA VAL A 194 16.81 -2.11 -8.71
C VAL A 194 18.09 -2.37 -7.90
N GLU A 195 19.26 -2.35 -8.53
CA GLU A 195 20.56 -2.51 -7.85
C GLU A 195 20.84 -1.38 -6.86
N ALA A 196 20.24 -0.20 -7.05
CA ALA A 196 20.30 0.90 -6.07
C ALA A 196 19.44 0.64 -4.82
N GLY A 197 18.63 -0.43 -4.82
CA GLY A 197 17.86 -0.90 -3.67
C GLY A 197 16.36 -0.62 -3.76
N VAL A 198 15.85 -0.08 -4.87
CA VAL A 198 14.41 0.17 -5.06
C VAL A 198 13.67 -1.14 -5.24
N MET A 199 12.58 -1.35 -4.48
CA MET A 199 11.94 -2.65 -4.30
C MET A 199 10.57 -2.77 -4.97
N THR A 200 9.88 -1.63 -5.18
CA THR A 200 8.49 -1.61 -5.65
C THR A 200 8.31 -0.64 -6.82
N ASP A 201 7.19 -0.75 -7.54
CA ASP A 201 6.75 0.25 -8.51
C ASP A 201 5.22 0.23 -8.66
N HIS A 202 4.60 1.38 -8.75
CA HIS A 202 3.15 1.55 -8.93
C HIS A 202 2.77 2.22 -10.27
N GLU A 203 3.76 2.56 -11.09
CA GLU A 203 3.58 3.32 -12.33
C GLU A 203 3.33 2.44 -13.57
N CYS A 204 3.36 1.11 -13.43
CA CYS A 204 3.12 0.22 -14.57
C CYS A 204 1.75 0.45 -15.20
N THR A 205 1.74 0.62 -16.52
CA THR A 205 0.52 0.83 -17.31
C THR A 205 0.09 -0.40 -18.12
N SER A 206 0.95 -1.43 -18.21
CA SER A 206 0.68 -2.70 -18.88
C SER A 206 1.20 -3.88 -18.08
N PHE A 207 0.69 -5.07 -18.36
CA PHE A 207 1.18 -6.30 -17.73
C PHE A 207 2.61 -6.63 -18.18
N GLU A 208 2.97 -6.35 -19.42
CA GLU A 208 4.32 -6.59 -19.97
C GLU A 208 5.38 -5.78 -19.21
N GLU A 209 5.12 -4.48 -18.96
CA GLU A 209 5.97 -3.63 -18.16
C GLU A 209 6.09 -4.16 -16.72
N ALA A 210 4.94 -4.47 -16.10
CA ALA A 210 4.89 -5.01 -14.74
C ALA A 210 5.66 -6.34 -14.62
N LYS A 211 5.53 -7.22 -15.60
CA LYS A 211 6.24 -8.50 -15.67
C LYS A 211 7.76 -8.31 -15.78
N GLU A 212 8.23 -7.38 -16.62
CA GLU A 212 9.67 -7.07 -16.73
C GLU A 212 10.24 -6.63 -15.39
N LYS A 213 9.53 -5.73 -14.67
CA LYS A 213 9.93 -5.26 -13.34
C LYS A 213 9.91 -6.38 -12.29
N CYS A 214 8.91 -7.28 -12.34
CA CYS A 214 8.89 -8.47 -11.48
C CYS A 214 10.09 -9.37 -11.72
N LEU A 215 10.44 -9.61 -12.98
CA LEU A 215 11.61 -10.44 -13.35
C LEU A 215 12.93 -9.78 -12.92
N ALA A 216 12.96 -8.44 -12.84
CA ALA A 216 14.09 -7.71 -12.29
C ALA A 216 14.14 -7.75 -10.73
N GLY A 217 13.10 -8.31 -10.07
CA GLY A 217 13.05 -8.49 -8.61
C GLY A 217 12.14 -7.53 -7.85
N MET A 218 11.40 -6.67 -8.55
CA MET A 218 10.48 -5.70 -7.93
C MET A 218 9.13 -6.33 -7.56
N LYS A 219 8.43 -5.69 -6.62
CA LYS A 219 7.00 -5.90 -6.36
C LYS A 219 6.21 -4.80 -7.07
N ILE A 220 5.03 -5.13 -7.57
CA ILE A 220 4.18 -4.21 -8.31
C ILE A 220 2.95 -3.85 -7.49
N LEU A 221 2.74 -2.57 -7.30
CA LEU A 221 1.55 -2.02 -6.65
C LEU A 221 0.58 -1.59 -7.75
N VAL A 222 -0.46 -2.37 -7.98
CA VAL A 222 -1.43 -2.09 -9.04
C VAL A 222 -2.39 -1.00 -8.57
N ARG A 223 -2.24 0.19 -9.13
CA ARG A 223 -3.02 1.35 -8.71
C ARG A 223 -4.38 1.45 -9.38
N GLU A 224 -5.34 1.96 -8.60
CA GLU A 224 -6.68 2.29 -9.06
C GLU A 224 -7.15 3.55 -8.31
N GLY A 225 -6.57 4.68 -8.69
CA GLY A 225 -6.84 6.00 -8.14
C GLY A 225 -8.05 6.69 -8.77
N SER A 226 -8.12 8.00 -8.64
CA SER A 226 -9.16 8.81 -9.31
C SER A 226 -8.82 9.04 -10.78
N ALA A 227 -7.56 9.28 -11.11
CA ALA A 227 -7.09 9.54 -12.48
C ALA A 227 -6.35 8.33 -13.06
N ALA A 228 -5.35 7.81 -12.37
CA ALA A 228 -4.54 6.69 -12.83
C ALA A 228 -5.19 5.36 -12.44
N ARG A 229 -5.61 4.56 -13.46
CA ARG A 229 -6.39 3.33 -13.29
C ARG A 229 -5.79 2.22 -14.12
N ASN A 230 -5.10 1.28 -13.48
CA ASN A 230 -4.30 0.29 -14.18
C ASN A 230 -4.76 -1.17 -13.95
N VAL A 231 -5.77 -1.40 -13.11
CA VAL A 231 -6.31 -2.76 -12.84
C VAL A 231 -6.75 -3.46 -14.11
N GLU A 232 -7.47 -2.76 -15.01
CA GLU A 232 -7.96 -3.35 -16.26
C GLU A 232 -6.85 -3.72 -17.24
N ASN A 233 -5.72 -3.02 -17.18
CA ASN A 233 -4.60 -3.23 -18.09
C ASN A 233 -3.66 -4.34 -17.60
N ILE A 234 -3.55 -4.54 -16.28
CA ILE A 234 -2.57 -5.44 -15.68
C ILE A 234 -3.19 -6.79 -15.31
N VAL A 235 -4.36 -6.78 -14.65
CA VAL A 235 -4.96 -8.00 -14.10
C VAL A 235 -5.27 -9.09 -15.12
N PRO A 236 -5.74 -8.79 -16.37
CA PRO A 236 -5.94 -9.83 -17.36
C PRO A 236 -4.66 -10.61 -17.76
N GLY A 237 -3.50 -9.98 -17.63
CA GLY A 237 -2.21 -10.64 -17.78
C GLY A 237 -1.92 -11.59 -16.63
N LEU A 238 -2.20 -11.17 -15.38
CA LEU A 238 -2.05 -12.02 -14.20
C LEU A 238 -2.97 -13.25 -14.21
N VAL A 239 -4.16 -13.15 -14.81
CA VAL A 239 -5.05 -14.31 -14.99
C VAL A 239 -4.45 -15.34 -15.92
N LYS A 240 -3.68 -14.91 -16.92
CA LYS A 240 -3.01 -15.79 -17.88
C LYS A 240 -1.69 -16.37 -17.35
N GLU A 241 -0.99 -15.62 -16.52
CA GLU A 241 0.31 -15.95 -15.94
C GLU A 241 0.26 -15.85 -14.39
N PRO A 242 -0.48 -16.76 -13.72
CA PRO A 242 -0.78 -16.65 -12.28
C PRO A 242 0.44 -16.83 -11.37
N GLU A 243 1.56 -17.33 -11.89
CA GLU A 243 2.82 -17.46 -11.16
C GLU A 243 3.39 -16.12 -10.68
N PHE A 244 2.99 -15.02 -11.31
CA PHE A 244 3.43 -13.67 -10.89
C PHE A 244 2.59 -13.08 -9.76
N ILE A 245 1.41 -13.63 -9.42
CA ILE A 245 0.47 -13.03 -8.45
C ILE A 245 1.13 -12.66 -7.12
N ALA A 246 2.05 -13.48 -6.62
CA ALA A 246 2.77 -13.22 -5.36
C ALA A 246 3.68 -11.97 -5.38
N HIS A 247 3.86 -11.36 -6.54
CA HIS A 247 4.61 -10.12 -6.70
C HIS A 247 3.74 -8.87 -6.80
N PHE A 248 2.41 -9.02 -6.78
CA PHE A 248 1.46 -7.93 -7.00
C PHE A 248 0.67 -7.61 -5.74
N MET A 249 0.50 -6.34 -5.47
CA MET A 249 -0.34 -5.78 -4.41
C MET A 249 -1.25 -4.71 -5.02
N PHE A 250 -2.24 -4.24 -4.28
CA PHE A 250 -3.06 -3.11 -4.70
C PHE A 250 -2.69 -1.83 -3.96
N CYS A 251 -2.84 -0.71 -4.65
CA CYS A 251 -2.78 0.62 -4.06
C CYS A 251 -3.82 1.53 -4.69
N THR A 252 -4.03 2.68 -4.09
CA THR A 252 -4.90 3.72 -4.66
C THR A 252 -4.13 4.89 -5.22
N ASP A 253 -2.91 5.13 -4.74
CA ASP A 253 -2.12 6.28 -5.12
C ASP A 253 -2.93 7.58 -4.84
N ASP A 254 -3.22 8.41 -5.83
CA ASP A 254 -4.08 9.58 -5.73
C ASP A 254 -5.56 9.21 -5.85
N LYS A 255 -6.27 9.12 -4.72
CA LYS A 255 -7.70 8.84 -4.73
C LYS A 255 -8.50 9.86 -3.90
N HIS A 256 -9.39 10.58 -4.57
CA HIS A 256 -10.22 11.62 -3.98
C HIS A 256 -11.38 11.04 -3.16
N LEU A 257 -11.85 11.79 -2.17
CA LEU A 257 -12.94 11.35 -1.28
C LEU A 257 -14.24 11.02 -2.01
N ASP A 258 -14.63 11.80 -3.01
CA ASP A 258 -15.82 11.55 -3.83
C ASP A 258 -15.72 10.24 -4.61
N THR A 259 -14.52 9.90 -5.08
CA THR A 259 -14.26 8.62 -5.74
C THR A 259 -14.33 7.47 -4.72
N ILE A 260 -13.77 7.65 -3.53
CA ILE A 260 -13.85 6.65 -2.44
C ILE A 260 -15.30 6.42 -2.03
N GLU A 261 -16.10 7.47 -1.86
CA GLU A 261 -17.51 7.37 -1.49
C GLU A 261 -18.34 6.60 -2.53
N ASN A 262 -18.10 6.83 -3.80
CA ASN A 262 -18.87 6.25 -4.90
C ASN A 262 -18.44 4.82 -5.27
N GLU A 263 -17.15 4.51 -5.22
CA GLU A 263 -16.59 3.24 -5.71
C GLU A 263 -16.07 2.35 -4.57
N GLY A 264 -15.55 2.93 -3.52
CA GLY A 264 -14.76 2.29 -2.47
C GLY A 264 -13.26 2.56 -2.62
N ASN A 265 -12.49 1.97 -1.73
CA ASN A 265 -11.02 2.03 -1.71
C ASN A 265 -10.45 0.70 -2.26
N ILE A 266 -9.59 -0.02 -1.56
CA ILE A 266 -9.02 -1.31 -1.99
C ILE A 266 -10.09 -2.36 -2.30
N SER A 267 -11.23 -2.30 -1.62
CA SER A 267 -12.40 -3.15 -1.93
C SER A 267 -12.86 -3.05 -3.39
N TYR A 268 -12.72 -1.88 -4.00
CA TYR A 268 -13.03 -1.67 -5.42
C TYR A 268 -12.01 -2.37 -6.32
N ASN A 269 -10.70 -2.25 -6.03
CA ASN A 269 -9.63 -2.90 -6.78
C ASN A 269 -9.84 -4.43 -6.78
N ILE A 270 -10.14 -5.00 -5.59
CA ILE A 270 -10.42 -6.44 -5.42
C ILE A 270 -11.65 -6.85 -6.22
N LYS A 271 -12.76 -6.12 -6.08
CA LYS A 271 -14.02 -6.42 -6.80
C LYS A 271 -13.82 -6.38 -8.31
N LYS A 272 -13.12 -5.37 -8.81
CA LYS A 272 -12.80 -5.20 -10.23
C LYS A 272 -11.92 -6.35 -10.74
N SER A 273 -10.92 -6.76 -9.98
CA SER A 273 -10.04 -7.86 -10.32
C SER A 273 -10.76 -9.22 -10.36
N ILE A 274 -11.69 -9.47 -9.43
CA ILE A 274 -12.53 -10.67 -9.46
C ILE A 274 -13.41 -10.69 -10.73
N GLN A 275 -13.96 -9.56 -11.14
CA GLN A 275 -14.72 -9.43 -12.39
C GLN A 275 -13.87 -9.71 -13.63
N LEU A 276 -12.57 -9.45 -13.57
CA LEU A 276 -11.60 -9.75 -14.63
C LEU A 276 -11.08 -11.19 -14.62
N GLY A 277 -11.55 -12.01 -13.68
CA GLY A 277 -11.29 -13.47 -13.68
C GLY A 277 -10.31 -13.97 -12.63
N THR A 278 -9.90 -13.13 -11.68
CA THR A 278 -9.07 -13.61 -10.56
C THR A 278 -9.90 -14.29 -9.48
N VAL A 279 -9.25 -15.01 -8.57
CA VAL A 279 -9.90 -15.61 -7.40
C VAL A 279 -9.62 -14.78 -6.14
N SER A 280 -10.61 -14.68 -5.24
CA SER A 280 -10.58 -13.75 -4.11
C SER A 280 -9.38 -13.94 -3.17
N TYR A 281 -8.98 -15.18 -2.89
CA TYR A 281 -7.88 -15.44 -1.94
C TYR A 281 -6.50 -15.09 -2.47
N THR A 282 -6.25 -15.12 -3.77
CA THR A 282 -4.93 -14.81 -4.35
C THR A 282 -4.55 -13.34 -4.19
N HIS A 283 -5.52 -12.43 -4.31
CA HIS A 283 -5.27 -11.00 -4.13
C HIS A 283 -5.13 -10.60 -2.67
N LEU A 284 -5.91 -11.24 -1.78
CA LEU A 284 -5.83 -10.96 -0.36
C LEU A 284 -4.51 -11.44 0.23
N ARG A 285 -3.93 -12.54 -0.28
CA ARG A 285 -2.63 -13.04 0.15
C ARG A 285 -1.48 -12.09 -0.15
N ALA A 286 -1.50 -11.40 -1.29
CA ALA A 286 -0.46 -10.45 -1.64
C ALA A 286 -0.33 -9.30 -0.63
N HIS A 287 -1.41 -8.96 0.09
CA HIS A 287 -1.41 -7.94 1.13
C HIS A 287 -0.86 -8.41 2.49
N GLU A 288 -0.83 -9.72 2.76
CA GLU A 288 -0.35 -10.26 4.05
C GLU A 288 1.19 -10.38 4.13
N THR A 289 1.89 -10.38 3.01
CA THR A 289 3.37 -10.54 3.00
C THR A 289 4.13 -9.34 3.57
N LEU A 290 3.46 -8.25 3.91
CA LEU A 290 4.02 -7.10 4.61
C LEU A 290 3.90 -7.19 6.15
N SER A 291 3.27 -8.25 6.68
CA SER A 291 2.93 -8.38 8.10
C SER A 291 3.73 -9.46 8.85
N ASP A 292 4.77 -10.05 8.25
CA ASP A 292 5.64 -11.04 8.91
C ASP A 292 6.85 -10.40 9.59
#